data_bb04a4c8898790219f276e66f8a8710b
#
_entry.id   bb04a4c8898790219f276e66f8a8710b
#
_cell.length_a   1.000
_cell.length_b   1.000
_cell.length_c   1.000
_cell.angle_alpha   90.00
_cell.angle_beta   90.00
_cell.angle_gamma   90.00
#
_symmetry.space_group_name_H-M   'P 1'
#
loop_
_entity.id
_entity.type
_entity.pdbx_description
1 polymer ?
#
loop_
_entity_poly.entity_id
_entity_poly.type
_entity_poly.pdbx_seq_one_letter_code
_entity_poly.pdbx_strand_id
1 'polypeptide(L)'
;MPEDARVHVRNVAENLQLAADLGYGDVVLLVPGSDGDLVVIADARPMTAGSAIPTTRVGRVIDRDDEPEAYDTLATGAPSCDVKRRTRRGIAFSSTAYPVGGDGGPYAILVRHLGQAVSEAPGKMEVAFMRLAQLLLERLQRDPILDIDTEEPYATTRLAGDGVLEIDAAGMVAYASPNAVNTMRLAGMESQLVSGPASALPGGALAVAPVIGTDGAREKTVNVQGRSLRYRTVALADRTLVLVEDVTDAVRREQELHVKEMAIREVHHRVKNNLQTIASLLRIQARRSSSDEAARALEEAVERVSSMAVVHEMLASSTDESVDLAAAVTTVVDMVRRGLTGADSGIRIAVDGTTGLVPAQVATSLALVAAELVHNAIEHGVGPVGSGNVTVSLARDSRSVSLTVRDSGGALPETFHVESSSHLGLAIVKTVAEDDLRGTLSFRSGAETVISVTVPIDETD
;
A
#
# COMPACT_ATOMS: atom_id res chain seq x y z
N MET A 1 -6.65 14.96 25.14
CA MET A 1 -7.82 14.13 24.86
C MET A 1 -7.54 12.70 25.33
N PRO A 2 -8.40 12.07 26.15
CA PRO A 2 -8.31 10.65 26.57
C PRO A 2 -8.27 9.70 25.38
N GLU A 3 -7.77 8.47 25.55
CA GLU A 3 -7.64 7.48 24.45
C GLU A 3 -9.00 7.10 23.86
N ASP A 4 -10.00 6.84 24.71
CA ASP A 4 -11.36 6.49 24.26
C ASP A 4 -11.97 7.62 23.41
N ALA A 5 -11.74 8.89 23.79
CA ALA A 5 -12.21 10.03 23.01
C ALA A 5 -11.50 10.12 21.64
N ARG A 6 -10.20 9.75 21.55
CA ARG A 6 -9.47 9.70 20.28
C ARG A 6 -10.03 8.61 19.37
N VAL A 7 -10.33 7.45 19.91
CA VAL A 7 -10.96 6.34 19.17
C VAL A 7 -12.30 6.78 18.62
N HIS A 8 -13.13 7.43 19.44
CA HIS A 8 -14.44 7.93 19.03
C HIS A 8 -14.31 8.99 17.91
N VAL A 9 -13.45 9.98 18.09
CA VAL A 9 -13.20 11.04 17.08
C VAL A 9 -12.72 10.45 15.76
N ARG A 10 -11.84 9.44 15.77
CA ARG A 10 -11.39 8.72 14.57
C ARG A 10 -12.57 8.01 13.90
N ASN A 11 -13.39 7.32 14.66
CA ASN A 11 -14.56 6.63 14.15
C ASN A 11 -15.58 7.59 13.52
N VAL A 12 -15.79 8.76 14.11
CA VAL A 12 -16.59 9.84 13.51
C VAL A 12 -15.97 10.27 12.18
N ALA A 13 -14.66 10.51 12.12
CA ALA A 13 -13.97 10.93 10.90
C ALA A 13 -14.12 9.91 9.76
N GLU A 14 -14.04 8.61 10.05
CA GLU A 14 -14.22 7.52 9.08
C GLU A 14 -15.64 7.46 8.49
N ASN A 15 -16.65 7.97 9.19
CA ASN A 15 -18.04 7.96 8.76
C ASN A 15 -18.51 9.30 8.15
N LEU A 16 -17.64 10.33 8.09
CA LEU A 16 -18.03 11.65 7.60
C LEU A 16 -18.53 11.64 6.15
N GLN A 17 -17.85 10.91 5.27
CA GLN A 17 -18.24 10.85 3.86
C GLN A 17 -19.62 10.25 3.67
N LEU A 18 -19.93 9.17 4.40
CA LEU A 18 -21.25 8.56 4.38
C LEU A 18 -22.33 9.52 4.92
N ALA A 19 -22.04 10.24 6.00
CA ALA A 19 -22.94 11.23 6.55
C ALA A 19 -23.18 12.40 5.60
N ALA A 20 -22.15 12.86 4.89
CA ALA A 20 -22.25 13.90 3.88
C ALA A 20 -23.10 13.46 2.69
N ASP A 21 -22.85 12.27 2.17
CA ASP A 21 -23.56 11.72 1.00
C ASP A 21 -25.04 11.48 1.27
N LEU A 22 -25.36 10.85 2.42
CA LEU A 22 -26.75 10.63 2.83
C LEU A 22 -27.46 11.92 3.20
N GLY A 23 -26.72 12.88 3.80
CA GLY A 23 -27.25 14.14 4.28
C GLY A 23 -27.34 15.25 3.22
N TYR A 24 -26.83 15.02 2.00
CA TYR A 24 -26.75 16.02 0.91
C TYR A 24 -26.06 17.32 1.34
N GLY A 25 -25.14 17.25 2.30
CA GLY A 25 -24.49 18.45 2.87
C GLY A 25 -23.04 18.21 3.26
N ASP A 26 -22.25 19.28 3.29
CA ASP A 26 -20.88 19.20 3.78
C ASP A 26 -20.88 18.88 5.28
N VAL A 27 -19.97 18.04 5.72
CA VAL A 27 -19.79 17.67 7.12
C VAL A 27 -18.37 17.94 7.56
N VAL A 28 -18.21 18.59 8.69
CA VAL A 28 -16.92 19.03 9.22
C VAL A 28 -16.79 18.58 10.68
N LEU A 29 -15.65 18.03 11.04
CA LEU A 29 -15.32 17.63 12.40
C LEU A 29 -14.28 18.59 12.99
N LEU A 30 -14.65 19.19 14.11
CA LEU A 30 -13.89 20.19 14.83
C LEU A 30 -13.48 19.67 16.21
N VAL A 31 -12.28 20.00 16.64
CA VAL A 31 -11.82 19.74 18.02
C VAL A 31 -11.32 21.02 18.68
N PRO A 32 -11.48 21.19 20.01
CA PRO A 32 -10.92 22.31 20.73
C PRO A 32 -9.38 22.28 20.70
N GLY A 33 -8.77 23.39 20.29
CA GLY A 33 -7.33 23.64 20.42
C GLY A 33 -6.93 24.08 21.83
N SER A 34 -5.63 24.35 22.02
CA SER A 34 -5.07 24.77 23.33
C SER A 34 -5.59 26.13 23.81
N ASP A 35 -5.93 27.01 22.89
CA ASP A 35 -6.29 28.41 23.17
C ASP A 35 -7.81 28.64 23.16
N GLY A 36 -8.61 27.56 23.13
CA GLY A 36 -10.06 27.64 23.09
C GLY A 36 -10.64 27.82 21.69
N ASP A 37 -9.79 27.87 20.66
CA ASP A 37 -10.18 27.88 19.26
C ASP A 37 -10.60 26.50 18.80
N LEU A 38 -11.37 26.41 17.71
CA LEU A 38 -11.75 25.15 17.08
C LEU A 38 -10.86 24.87 15.86
N VAL A 39 -10.34 23.64 15.78
CA VAL A 39 -9.49 23.18 14.67
C VAL A 39 -10.23 22.11 13.86
N VAL A 40 -10.25 22.27 12.54
CA VAL A 40 -10.79 21.25 11.62
C VAL A 40 -9.84 20.08 11.54
N ILE A 41 -10.28 18.89 11.94
CA ILE A 41 -9.47 17.66 11.85
C ILE A 41 -9.90 16.76 10.70
N ALA A 42 -11.16 16.85 10.24
CA ALA A 42 -11.66 16.14 9.08
C ALA A 42 -12.83 16.92 8.45
N ASP A 43 -12.98 16.81 7.14
CA ASP A 43 -14.13 17.34 6.40
C ASP A 43 -14.52 16.39 5.26
N ALA A 44 -15.82 16.33 4.94
CA ALA A 44 -16.36 15.56 3.84
C ALA A 44 -17.40 16.39 3.07
N ARG A 45 -17.46 16.14 1.76
CA ARG A 45 -18.39 16.81 0.84
C ARG A 45 -19.27 15.78 0.18
N PRO A 46 -20.56 16.07 0.01
CA PRO A 46 -21.47 15.14 -0.64
C PRO A 46 -21.06 14.92 -2.10
N MET A 47 -20.96 13.66 -2.50
CA MET A 47 -20.87 13.27 -3.92
C MET A 47 -22.27 13.24 -4.57
N THR A 48 -23.31 13.31 -3.76
CA THR A 48 -24.74 13.23 -4.15
C THR A 48 -25.38 14.58 -4.37
N ALA A 49 -24.72 15.68 -3.96
CA ALA A 49 -25.23 17.05 -4.06
C ALA A 49 -24.10 18.08 -4.23
N GLY A 50 -24.47 19.32 -4.52
CA GLY A 50 -23.52 20.43 -4.56
C GLY A 50 -23.04 20.84 -3.17
N SER A 51 -21.74 21.07 -3.03
CA SER A 51 -21.10 21.51 -1.79
C SER A 51 -21.29 23.02 -1.55
N ALA A 52 -21.63 23.42 -0.33
CA ALA A 52 -21.61 24.80 0.12
C ALA A 52 -20.16 25.29 0.39
N ILE A 53 -19.26 24.37 0.72
CA ILE A 53 -17.86 24.63 1.04
C ILE A 53 -16.94 23.78 0.15
N PRO A 54 -16.61 24.28 -1.06
CA PRO A 54 -15.95 23.46 -2.10
C PRO A 54 -14.46 23.14 -1.84
N THR A 55 -13.83 23.74 -0.80
CA THR A 55 -12.41 23.53 -0.51
C THR A 55 -12.22 22.92 0.88
N THR A 56 -11.21 22.03 1.03
CA THR A 56 -10.88 21.46 2.34
C THR A 56 -10.42 22.53 3.33
N ARG A 57 -10.85 22.37 4.57
CA ARG A 57 -10.47 23.22 5.70
C ARG A 57 -9.64 22.45 6.74
N VAL A 58 -9.29 21.20 6.49
CA VAL A 58 -8.48 20.39 7.42
C VAL A 58 -7.20 21.11 7.81
N GLY A 59 -6.91 21.14 9.11
CA GLY A 59 -5.78 21.86 9.70
C GLY A 59 -6.01 23.36 9.93
N ARG A 60 -7.16 23.92 9.53
CA ARG A 60 -7.46 25.33 9.78
C ARG A 60 -8.07 25.54 11.15
N VAL A 61 -7.67 26.62 11.78
CA VAL A 61 -8.35 27.19 12.94
C VAL A 61 -9.58 27.95 12.44
N ILE A 62 -10.72 27.74 13.08
CA ILE A 62 -12.00 28.34 12.75
C ILE A 62 -12.34 29.36 13.82
N ASP A 63 -12.61 30.59 13.41
CA ASP A 63 -13.04 31.67 14.30
C ASP A 63 -14.51 31.50 14.72
N ARG A 64 -14.87 32.10 15.86
CA ARG A 64 -16.26 32.13 16.34
C ARG A 64 -17.21 32.78 15.35
N ASP A 65 -16.74 33.77 14.60
CA ASP A 65 -17.55 34.45 13.57
C ASP A 65 -17.79 33.55 12.34
N ASP A 66 -16.87 32.63 12.07
CA ASP A 66 -17.00 31.69 10.94
C ASP A 66 -17.94 30.51 11.26
N GLU A 67 -17.99 30.02 12.51
CA GLU A 67 -18.85 28.90 12.94
C GLU A 67 -19.42 29.13 14.37
N PRO A 68 -20.24 30.18 14.59
CA PRO A 68 -20.74 30.49 15.92
C PRO A 68 -21.52 29.34 16.56
N GLU A 69 -22.30 28.57 15.77
CA GLU A 69 -23.06 27.42 16.21
C GLU A 69 -22.18 26.30 16.78
N ALA A 70 -20.97 26.13 16.26
CA ALA A 70 -20.02 25.13 16.79
C ALA A 70 -19.52 25.52 18.18
N TYR A 71 -19.23 26.81 18.40
CA TYR A 71 -18.82 27.35 19.70
C TYR A 71 -19.94 27.32 20.74
N ASP A 72 -21.17 27.61 20.29
CA ASP A 72 -22.35 27.56 21.17
C ASP A 72 -22.65 26.11 21.59
N THR A 73 -22.52 25.15 20.65
CA THR A 73 -22.67 23.72 20.92
C THR A 73 -21.55 23.21 21.85
N LEU A 74 -20.30 23.68 21.67
CA LEU A 74 -19.21 23.34 22.58
C LEU A 74 -19.47 23.83 24.02
N ALA A 75 -20.00 25.06 24.13
CA ALA A 75 -20.27 25.68 25.44
C ALA A 75 -21.47 25.08 26.18
N THR A 76 -22.52 24.73 25.44
CA THR A 76 -23.79 24.24 26.01
C THR A 76 -23.90 22.73 26.10
N GLY A 77 -23.14 22.00 25.31
CA GLY A 77 -23.29 20.54 25.14
C GLY A 77 -24.60 20.14 24.41
N ALA A 78 -25.36 21.11 23.91
CA ALA A 78 -26.62 20.87 23.20
C ALA A 78 -26.47 21.15 21.69
N PRO A 79 -27.16 20.37 20.82
CA PRO A 79 -27.14 20.63 19.39
C PRO A 79 -27.70 22.02 19.06
N SER A 80 -27.08 22.71 18.12
CA SER A 80 -27.60 23.93 17.49
C SER A 80 -28.24 23.58 16.16
N CYS A 81 -29.43 24.06 15.86
CA CYS A 81 -30.18 23.62 14.70
C CYS A 81 -30.48 24.77 13.73
N ASP A 82 -30.35 24.46 12.41
CA ASP A 82 -30.82 25.26 11.27
C ASP A 82 -30.46 26.75 11.28
N VAL A 83 -29.24 27.07 11.65
CA VAL A 83 -28.72 28.44 11.58
C VAL A 83 -28.52 28.81 10.11
N LYS A 84 -29.36 29.73 9.61
CA LYS A 84 -29.31 30.19 8.20
C LYS A 84 -28.10 31.11 8.00
N ARG A 85 -27.27 30.79 7.04
CA ARG A 85 -26.03 31.49 6.73
C ARG A 85 -25.85 31.72 5.23
N ARG A 86 -24.84 32.53 4.89
CA ARG A 86 -24.42 32.74 3.49
C ARG A 86 -22.90 32.66 3.43
N THR A 87 -22.41 32.02 2.39
CA THR A 87 -20.96 32.03 2.08
C THR A 87 -20.53 33.45 1.69
N ARG A 88 -19.22 33.72 1.71
CA ARG A 88 -18.66 35.00 1.19
C ARG A 88 -19.05 35.28 -0.28
N ARG A 89 -19.42 34.24 -1.04
CA ARG A 89 -19.92 34.32 -2.41
C ARG A 89 -21.46 34.46 -2.51
N GLY A 90 -22.14 34.59 -1.36
CA GLY A 90 -23.58 34.79 -1.31
C GLY A 90 -24.44 33.53 -1.39
N ILE A 91 -23.85 32.33 -1.47
CA ILE A 91 -24.56 31.05 -1.47
C ILE A 91 -25.17 30.84 -0.06
N ALA A 92 -26.50 30.69 -0.03
CA ALA A 92 -27.21 30.44 1.21
C ALA A 92 -27.13 28.95 1.59
N PHE A 93 -26.94 28.68 2.87
CA PHE A 93 -26.93 27.32 3.42
C PHE A 93 -27.49 27.39 4.87
N SER A 94 -27.90 26.25 5.41
CA SER A 94 -28.17 26.09 6.84
C SER A 94 -27.04 25.30 7.49
N SER A 95 -26.70 25.67 8.71
CA SER A 95 -25.68 25.01 9.53
C SER A 95 -26.32 24.39 10.77
N THR A 96 -25.93 23.17 11.09
CA THR A 96 -26.35 22.46 12.29
C THR A 96 -25.12 21.87 12.95
N ALA A 97 -24.91 22.17 14.22
CA ALA A 97 -23.79 21.67 14.99
C ALA A 97 -24.26 20.61 15.99
N TYR A 98 -23.52 19.52 16.11
CA TYR A 98 -23.78 18.39 16.99
C TYR A 98 -22.59 18.20 17.93
N PRO A 99 -22.84 18.03 19.25
CA PRO A 99 -21.79 17.71 20.20
C PRO A 99 -21.34 16.25 20.02
N VAL A 100 -20.04 15.99 20.01
CA VAL A 100 -19.47 14.65 20.06
C VAL A 100 -18.78 14.48 21.41
N GLY A 101 -19.33 13.59 22.25
CA GLY A 101 -18.81 13.43 23.62
C GLY A 101 -19.69 12.60 24.48
N GLY A 102 -19.27 12.41 25.75
CA GLY A 102 -19.99 11.68 26.79
C GLY A 102 -20.35 12.57 27.98
N ASP A 103 -20.55 11.96 29.14
CA ASP A 103 -21.00 12.61 30.40
C ASP A 103 -20.10 13.75 30.88
N GLY A 104 -18.86 13.85 30.41
CA GLY A 104 -17.89 14.91 30.72
C GLY A 104 -17.98 16.16 29.84
N GLY A 105 -18.92 16.21 28.91
CA GLY A 105 -19.07 17.29 27.91
C GLY A 105 -18.45 16.95 26.55
N PRO A 106 -18.72 17.80 25.52
CA PRO A 106 -18.23 17.56 24.16
C PRO A 106 -16.71 17.75 24.08
N TYR A 107 -16.03 16.79 23.47
CA TYR A 107 -14.60 16.86 23.13
C TYR A 107 -14.36 17.06 21.62
N ALA A 108 -15.43 17.01 20.82
CA ALA A 108 -15.42 17.41 19.42
C ALA A 108 -16.79 17.94 19.01
N ILE A 109 -16.87 18.64 17.90
CA ILE A 109 -18.10 19.18 17.34
C ILE A 109 -18.20 18.73 15.88
N LEU A 110 -19.34 18.17 15.52
CA LEU A 110 -19.67 17.79 14.16
C LEU A 110 -20.61 18.85 13.56
N VAL A 111 -20.23 19.49 12.47
CA VAL A 111 -21.04 20.52 11.81
C VAL A 111 -21.47 20.04 10.44
N ARG A 112 -22.78 20.12 10.15
CA ARG A 112 -23.35 19.86 8.84
C ARG A 112 -23.80 21.17 8.20
N HIS A 113 -23.35 21.43 6.96
CA HIS A 113 -23.79 22.55 6.14
C HIS A 113 -24.67 22.03 5.00
N LEU A 114 -25.92 22.39 5.01
CA LEU A 114 -26.91 21.99 4.00
C LEU A 114 -27.18 23.16 3.04
N GLY A 115 -26.84 22.97 1.75
CA GLY A 115 -27.15 23.95 0.70
C GLY A 115 -28.66 24.05 0.42
N GLN A 116 -29.13 25.21 -0.04
CA GLN A 116 -30.55 25.43 -0.37
C GLN A 116 -31.05 24.63 -1.59
N ALA A 117 -30.20 23.86 -2.26
CA ALA A 117 -30.58 23.12 -3.48
C ALA A 117 -31.31 21.79 -3.20
N VAL A 118 -31.57 21.44 -1.93
CA VAL A 118 -32.42 20.30 -1.62
C VAL A 118 -33.87 20.69 -1.96
N SER A 119 -34.50 19.93 -2.86
CA SER A 119 -35.80 20.16 -3.43
C SER A 119 -36.87 20.58 -2.39
N GLU A 120 -37.72 21.58 -2.73
CA GLU A 120 -38.88 21.96 -1.90
C GLU A 120 -39.87 20.80 -1.74
N ALA A 121 -39.79 19.76 -2.59
CA ALA A 121 -40.56 18.52 -2.51
C ALA A 121 -39.63 17.32 -2.69
N PRO A 122 -38.98 16.85 -1.60
CA PRO A 122 -38.04 15.72 -1.67
C PRO A 122 -38.72 14.43 -2.10
N GLY A 123 -38.08 13.68 -2.99
CA GLY A 123 -38.53 12.34 -3.39
C GLY A 123 -38.37 11.31 -2.28
N LYS A 124 -38.87 10.10 -2.48
CA LYS A 124 -38.78 9.03 -1.49
C LYS A 124 -37.32 8.69 -1.12
N MET A 125 -36.40 8.78 -2.08
CA MET A 125 -34.97 8.55 -1.86
C MET A 125 -34.37 9.59 -0.94
N GLU A 126 -34.60 10.88 -1.24
CA GLU A 126 -34.08 11.98 -0.44
C GLU A 126 -34.60 11.95 0.99
N VAL A 127 -35.89 11.64 1.17
CA VAL A 127 -36.48 11.47 2.52
C VAL A 127 -35.83 10.33 3.30
N ALA A 128 -35.61 9.17 2.66
CA ALA A 128 -34.97 8.04 3.30
C ALA A 128 -33.49 8.34 3.65
N PHE A 129 -32.77 8.94 2.72
CA PHE A 129 -31.36 9.31 2.90
C PHE A 129 -31.19 10.34 4.01
N MET A 130 -31.98 11.42 4.01
CA MET A 130 -31.91 12.43 5.06
C MET A 130 -32.25 11.88 6.44
N ARG A 131 -33.23 10.97 6.53
CA ARG A 131 -33.55 10.26 7.77
C ARG A 131 -32.38 9.41 8.26
N LEU A 132 -31.79 8.61 7.37
CA LEU A 132 -30.64 7.78 7.70
C LEU A 132 -29.42 8.62 8.10
N ALA A 133 -29.18 9.76 7.42
CA ALA A 133 -28.15 10.70 7.80
C ALA A 133 -28.37 11.26 9.20
N GLN A 134 -29.60 11.65 9.53
CA GLN A 134 -29.93 12.17 10.85
C GLN A 134 -29.67 11.13 11.95
N LEU A 135 -30.15 9.89 11.75
CA LEU A 135 -29.93 8.80 12.69
C LEU A 135 -28.43 8.44 12.84
N LEU A 136 -27.68 8.48 11.73
CA LEU A 136 -26.23 8.25 11.75
C LEU A 136 -25.53 9.35 12.55
N LEU A 137 -25.85 10.63 12.29
CA LEU A 137 -25.30 11.76 13.03
C LEU A 137 -25.63 11.69 14.53
N GLU A 138 -26.86 11.32 14.90
CA GLU A 138 -27.26 11.12 16.29
C GLU A 138 -26.49 9.97 16.96
N ARG A 139 -26.22 8.90 16.22
CA ARG A 139 -25.42 7.78 16.71
C ARG A 139 -23.96 8.18 16.94
N LEU A 140 -23.37 8.87 15.97
CA LEU A 140 -21.97 9.34 16.02
C LEU A 140 -21.70 10.35 17.15
N GLN A 141 -22.72 11.06 17.64
CA GLN A 141 -22.58 12.00 18.76
C GLN A 141 -22.26 11.29 20.09
N ARG A 142 -22.87 10.11 20.30
CA ARG A 142 -22.89 9.45 21.62
C ARG A 142 -21.78 8.44 21.79
N ASP A 143 -21.64 7.54 20.83
CA ASP A 143 -20.76 6.39 20.94
C ASP A 143 -20.09 6.06 19.60
N PRO A 144 -18.87 5.51 19.64
CA PRO A 144 -18.26 4.97 18.44
C PRO A 144 -19.09 3.80 17.87
N ILE A 145 -19.14 3.73 16.55
CA ILE A 145 -19.70 2.57 15.85
C ILE A 145 -18.61 1.50 15.85
N LEU A 146 -18.73 0.50 16.70
CA LEU A 146 -17.78 -0.58 16.82
C LEU A 146 -18.20 -1.74 15.92
N ASP A 147 -17.24 -2.31 15.20
CA ASP A 147 -17.48 -3.54 14.43
C ASP A 147 -17.65 -4.73 15.36
N ILE A 148 -18.73 -5.49 15.14
CA ILE A 148 -19.05 -6.70 15.92
C ILE A 148 -18.11 -7.85 15.53
N ASP A 149 -17.63 -7.83 14.28
CA ASP A 149 -16.81 -8.89 13.71
C ASP A 149 -15.98 -8.31 12.53
N THR A 150 -14.70 -8.12 12.75
CA THR A 150 -13.74 -7.60 11.77
C THR A 150 -12.99 -8.76 11.12
N GLU A 151 -13.58 -9.37 10.09
CA GLU A 151 -12.89 -10.39 9.28
C GLU A 151 -12.01 -9.79 8.17
N GLU A 152 -12.18 -8.53 7.83
CA GLU A 152 -11.45 -7.86 6.72
C GLU A 152 -10.62 -6.66 7.21
N PRO A 153 -9.29 -6.62 6.91
CA PRO A 153 -8.39 -5.56 7.41
C PRO A 153 -8.47 -4.23 6.67
N TYR A 154 -9.32 -4.07 5.65
CA TYR A 154 -9.35 -2.88 4.82
C TYR A 154 -10.59 -2.03 5.07
N ALA A 155 -10.42 -0.96 5.88
CA ALA A 155 -11.38 0.12 6.00
C ALA A 155 -11.41 0.93 4.68
N THR A 156 -12.30 0.54 3.76
CA THR A 156 -12.58 1.37 2.57
C THR A 156 -13.56 2.47 2.96
N THR A 157 -13.39 3.65 2.35
CA THR A 157 -14.29 4.80 2.56
C THR A 157 -15.73 4.39 2.27
N ARG A 158 -16.62 4.61 3.22
CA ARG A 158 -18.04 4.27 3.11
C ARG A 158 -18.74 5.33 2.25
N LEU A 159 -19.31 4.95 1.11
CA LEU A 159 -19.94 5.85 0.15
C LEU A 159 -21.44 5.52 0.00
N ALA A 160 -22.27 6.54 -0.10
CA ALA A 160 -23.70 6.32 -0.44
C ALA A 160 -23.94 6.06 -1.94
N GLY A 161 -22.88 6.13 -2.78
CA GLY A 161 -22.91 5.69 -4.19
C GLY A 161 -23.12 4.20 -4.37
N ASP A 162 -22.83 3.40 -3.32
CA ASP A 162 -23.15 1.99 -3.22
C ASP A 162 -24.68 1.81 -3.07
N GLY A 163 -25.16 0.57 -3.15
CA GLY A 163 -26.55 0.28 -2.88
C GLY A 163 -26.89 0.53 -1.41
N VAL A 164 -27.89 1.37 -1.13
CA VAL A 164 -28.34 1.71 0.22
C VAL A 164 -29.65 0.99 0.53
N LEU A 165 -29.71 0.31 1.69
CA LEU A 165 -30.94 -0.30 2.23
C LEU A 165 -31.19 0.25 3.64
N GLU A 166 -32.46 0.47 3.94
CA GLU A 166 -32.94 0.73 5.29
C GLU A 166 -33.72 -0.47 5.78
N ILE A 167 -33.35 -1.01 6.91
CA ILE A 167 -34.04 -2.12 7.57
C ILE A 167 -34.72 -1.58 8.82
N ASP A 168 -35.98 -1.93 9.03
CA ASP A 168 -36.72 -1.54 10.21
C ASP A 168 -36.41 -2.42 11.42
N ALA A 169 -36.96 -2.05 12.59
CA ALA A 169 -36.78 -2.79 13.84
C ALA A 169 -37.32 -4.23 13.79
N ALA A 170 -38.26 -4.54 12.89
CA ALA A 170 -38.79 -5.88 12.66
C ALA A 170 -37.89 -6.71 11.71
N GLY A 171 -36.80 -6.15 11.21
CA GLY A 171 -35.90 -6.81 10.28
C GLY A 171 -36.38 -6.82 8.83
N MET A 172 -37.35 -5.95 8.49
CA MET A 172 -37.90 -5.85 7.14
C MET A 172 -37.23 -4.71 6.37
N VAL A 173 -37.03 -4.87 5.05
CA VAL A 173 -36.51 -3.82 4.18
C VAL A 173 -37.54 -2.72 4.03
N ALA A 174 -37.33 -1.59 4.69
CA ALA A 174 -38.22 -0.42 4.63
C ALA A 174 -37.96 0.42 3.40
N TYR A 175 -36.71 0.50 2.94
CA TYR A 175 -36.29 1.23 1.76
C TYR A 175 -35.11 0.54 1.07
N ALA A 176 -35.07 0.66 -0.25
CA ALA A 176 -33.94 0.24 -1.10
C ALA A 176 -33.68 1.27 -2.20
N SER A 177 -32.43 1.71 -2.33
CA SER A 177 -32.01 2.58 -3.42
C SER A 177 -32.01 1.82 -4.77
N PRO A 178 -32.09 2.53 -5.92
CA PRO A 178 -32.03 1.88 -7.24
C PRO A 178 -30.78 1.00 -7.42
N ASN A 179 -29.63 1.44 -6.91
CA ASN A 179 -28.38 0.65 -6.97
C ASN A 179 -28.49 -0.63 -6.15
N ALA A 180 -29.06 -0.57 -4.94
CA ALA A 180 -29.29 -1.77 -4.13
C ALA A 180 -30.22 -2.77 -4.83
N VAL A 181 -31.32 -2.28 -5.41
CA VAL A 181 -32.25 -3.12 -6.19
C VAL A 181 -31.53 -3.79 -7.37
N ASN A 182 -30.70 -3.07 -8.09
CA ASN A 182 -29.94 -3.61 -9.21
C ASN A 182 -28.95 -4.68 -8.74
N THR A 183 -28.15 -4.38 -7.69
CA THR A 183 -27.18 -5.32 -7.10
C THR A 183 -27.87 -6.61 -6.63
N MET A 184 -29.00 -6.52 -5.92
CA MET A 184 -29.75 -7.68 -5.46
C MET A 184 -30.29 -8.54 -6.60
N ARG A 185 -30.81 -7.90 -7.67
CA ARG A 185 -31.28 -8.62 -8.86
C ARG A 185 -30.16 -9.33 -9.58
N LEU A 186 -29.02 -8.66 -9.76
CA LEU A 186 -27.83 -9.27 -10.34
C LEU A 186 -27.30 -10.45 -9.53
N ALA A 187 -27.53 -10.45 -8.21
CA ALA A 187 -27.23 -11.56 -7.30
C ALA A 187 -28.33 -12.61 -7.21
N GLY A 188 -29.30 -12.60 -8.14
CA GLY A 188 -30.33 -13.63 -8.30
C GLY A 188 -31.58 -13.46 -7.44
N MET A 189 -31.82 -12.27 -6.87
CA MET A 189 -33.06 -12.02 -6.12
C MET A 189 -34.22 -11.72 -7.08
N GLU A 190 -35.17 -12.63 -7.16
CA GLU A 190 -36.37 -12.49 -8.00
C GLU A 190 -37.56 -11.86 -7.25
N SER A 191 -37.56 -11.96 -5.91
CA SER A 191 -38.65 -11.48 -5.09
C SER A 191 -38.64 -9.96 -4.90
N GLN A 192 -39.75 -9.40 -4.43
CA GLN A 192 -39.86 -7.99 -4.08
C GLN A 192 -38.92 -7.70 -2.90
N LEU A 193 -38.02 -6.72 -3.07
CA LEU A 193 -37.01 -6.36 -2.10
C LEU A 193 -37.60 -5.61 -0.90
N VAL A 194 -38.34 -4.53 -1.18
CA VAL A 194 -39.01 -3.72 -0.14
C VAL A 194 -40.15 -4.51 0.48
N SER A 195 -40.28 -4.45 1.77
CA SER A 195 -41.18 -5.23 2.62
C SER A 195 -40.86 -6.73 2.73
N GLY A 196 -39.70 -7.16 2.18
CA GLY A 196 -39.15 -8.49 2.42
C GLY A 196 -38.24 -8.53 3.66
N PRO A 197 -38.02 -9.70 4.27
CA PRO A 197 -37.11 -9.80 5.41
C PRO A 197 -35.63 -9.64 4.97
N ALA A 198 -34.83 -8.94 5.76
CA ALA A 198 -33.40 -8.72 5.49
C ALA A 198 -32.60 -10.03 5.41
N SER A 199 -33.03 -11.07 6.11
CA SER A 199 -32.42 -12.40 6.04
C SER A 199 -32.61 -13.10 4.68
N ALA A 200 -33.59 -12.68 3.88
CA ALA A 200 -33.81 -13.22 2.54
C ALA A 200 -32.98 -12.49 1.45
N LEU A 201 -32.27 -11.40 1.79
CA LEU A 201 -31.32 -10.79 0.91
C LEU A 201 -30.21 -11.80 0.53
N PRO A 202 -29.65 -11.75 -0.68
CA PRO A 202 -28.50 -12.56 -1.06
C PRO A 202 -27.34 -12.42 -0.06
N GLY A 203 -27.12 -13.41 0.79
CA GLY A 203 -26.12 -13.33 1.88
C GLY A 203 -26.58 -12.56 3.14
N GLY A 204 -27.78 -12.00 3.15
CA GLY A 204 -28.29 -11.16 4.25
C GLY A 204 -28.39 -11.84 5.60
N ALA A 205 -28.66 -13.15 5.63
CA ALA A 205 -28.65 -13.95 6.86
C ALA A 205 -27.30 -13.94 7.59
N LEU A 206 -26.20 -13.85 6.84
CA LEU A 206 -24.83 -13.81 7.38
C LEU A 206 -24.32 -12.38 7.62
N ALA A 207 -24.68 -11.44 6.76
CA ALA A 207 -24.10 -10.12 6.75
C ALA A 207 -24.96 -9.05 7.43
N VAL A 208 -26.30 -9.18 7.38
CA VAL A 208 -27.23 -8.16 7.84
C VAL A 208 -27.95 -8.57 9.12
N ALA A 209 -28.54 -9.76 9.13
CA ALA A 209 -29.37 -10.22 10.24
C ALA A 209 -28.66 -10.17 11.61
N PRO A 210 -27.38 -10.47 11.78
CA PRO A 210 -26.70 -10.42 13.07
C PRO A 210 -26.56 -9.02 13.68
N VAL A 211 -26.74 -7.95 12.89
CA VAL A 211 -26.62 -6.55 13.36
C VAL A 211 -27.95 -5.96 13.78
N ILE A 212 -29.07 -6.52 13.29
CA ILE A 212 -30.43 -6.04 13.61
C ILE A 212 -30.71 -6.20 15.12
N GLY A 213 -31.11 -5.10 15.76
CA GLY A 213 -31.37 -5.07 17.19
C GLY A 213 -30.14 -5.05 18.10
N THR A 214 -28.96 -4.77 17.54
CA THR A 214 -27.73 -4.53 18.28
C THR A 214 -27.35 -3.04 18.24
N ASP A 215 -26.25 -2.69 18.90
CA ASP A 215 -25.64 -1.34 18.83
C ASP A 215 -24.36 -1.30 17.98
N GLY A 216 -24.08 -2.34 17.19
CA GLY A 216 -22.83 -2.51 16.48
C GLY A 216 -22.93 -2.24 14.97
N ALA A 217 -21.81 -2.52 14.32
CA ALA A 217 -21.67 -2.56 12.87
C ALA A 217 -21.04 -3.89 12.44
N ARG A 218 -21.12 -4.20 11.15
CA ARG A 218 -20.46 -5.35 10.56
C ARG A 218 -20.13 -5.08 9.11
N GLU A 219 -18.91 -5.44 8.71
CA GLU A 219 -18.53 -5.55 7.30
C GLU A 219 -18.33 -7.03 6.97
N LYS A 220 -18.96 -7.50 5.88
CA LYS A 220 -18.88 -8.89 5.45
C LYS A 220 -19.00 -9.01 3.95
N THR A 221 -18.04 -9.69 3.33
CA THR A 221 -18.14 -10.10 1.93
C THR A 221 -18.73 -11.51 1.84
N VAL A 222 -19.76 -11.67 1.04
CA VAL A 222 -20.45 -12.96 0.82
C VAL A 222 -20.46 -13.30 -0.66
N ASN A 223 -20.22 -14.59 -0.97
CA ASN A 223 -20.29 -15.10 -2.32
C ASN A 223 -21.65 -15.71 -2.60
N VAL A 224 -22.39 -15.14 -3.53
CA VAL A 224 -23.73 -15.60 -3.90
C VAL A 224 -23.83 -15.68 -5.42
N GLN A 225 -24.18 -16.86 -5.95
CA GLN A 225 -24.37 -17.11 -7.39
C GLN A 225 -23.21 -16.60 -8.27
N GLY A 226 -21.96 -16.75 -7.81
CA GLY A 226 -20.77 -16.33 -8.53
C GLY A 226 -20.46 -14.84 -8.49
N ARG A 227 -21.19 -14.08 -7.65
CA ARG A 227 -20.91 -12.67 -7.33
C ARG A 227 -20.41 -12.54 -5.90
N SER A 228 -19.48 -11.61 -5.69
CA SER A 228 -18.98 -11.21 -4.38
C SER A 228 -19.67 -9.92 -3.97
N LEU A 229 -20.55 -9.98 -2.97
CA LEU A 229 -21.25 -8.83 -2.43
C LEU A 229 -20.62 -8.43 -1.10
N ARG A 230 -20.16 -7.19 -1.00
CA ARG A 230 -19.71 -6.59 0.26
C ARG A 230 -20.87 -5.86 0.92
N TYR A 231 -21.20 -6.28 2.14
CA TYR A 231 -22.18 -5.64 2.99
C TYR A 231 -21.49 -4.86 4.09
N ARG A 232 -21.91 -3.62 4.31
CA ARG A 232 -21.57 -2.83 5.49
C ARG A 232 -22.86 -2.47 6.20
N THR A 233 -23.04 -3.04 7.35
CA THR A 233 -24.29 -2.95 8.12
C THR A 233 -24.03 -2.18 9.40
N VAL A 234 -24.82 -1.16 9.68
CA VAL A 234 -24.68 -0.29 10.86
C VAL A 234 -26.03 -0.20 11.56
N ALA A 235 -26.04 -0.58 12.85
CA ALA A 235 -27.20 -0.39 13.69
C ALA A 235 -27.38 1.10 14.05
N LEU A 236 -28.56 1.61 13.82
CA LEU A 236 -29.03 2.93 14.22
C LEU A 236 -30.16 2.75 15.25
N ALA A 237 -30.65 3.81 15.89
CA ALA A 237 -31.57 3.72 17.02
C ALA A 237 -32.71 2.71 16.85
N ASP A 238 -33.58 2.90 15.84
CA ASP A 238 -34.70 2.02 15.52
C ASP A 238 -34.63 1.40 14.12
N ARG A 239 -33.45 1.56 13.47
CA ARG A 239 -33.20 1.15 12.08
C ARG A 239 -31.83 0.54 11.93
N THR A 240 -31.64 -0.18 10.83
CA THR A 240 -30.30 -0.62 10.41
C THR A 240 -30.02 -0.09 9.01
N LEU A 241 -28.91 0.63 8.88
CA LEU A 241 -28.36 1.08 7.60
C LEU A 241 -27.52 -0.05 7.01
N VAL A 242 -27.79 -0.39 5.77
CA VAL A 242 -27.00 -1.37 5.02
C VAL A 242 -26.51 -0.76 3.73
N LEU A 243 -25.20 -0.79 3.53
CA LEU A 243 -24.57 -0.50 2.24
C LEU A 243 -24.23 -1.85 1.59
N VAL A 244 -24.51 -1.97 0.31
CA VAL A 244 -24.16 -3.17 -0.47
C VAL A 244 -23.47 -2.78 -1.76
N GLU A 245 -22.33 -3.42 -2.02
CA GLU A 245 -21.49 -3.21 -3.19
C GLU A 245 -21.22 -4.54 -3.88
N ASP A 246 -21.28 -4.58 -5.21
CA ASP A 246 -20.80 -5.71 -6.01
C ASP A 246 -19.29 -5.56 -6.23
N VAL A 247 -18.51 -6.31 -5.49
CA VAL A 247 -17.03 -6.30 -5.53
C VAL A 247 -16.46 -7.46 -6.36
N THR A 248 -17.28 -8.12 -7.19
CA THR A 248 -16.90 -9.30 -7.95
C THR A 248 -15.66 -9.07 -8.79
N ASP A 249 -15.61 -7.96 -9.54
CA ASP A 249 -14.48 -7.66 -10.42
C ASP A 249 -13.23 -7.27 -9.62
N ALA A 250 -13.39 -6.60 -8.49
CA ALA A 250 -12.27 -6.27 -7.60
C ALA A 250 -11.63 -7.52 -7.00
N VAL A 251 -12.44 -8.40 -6.44
CA VAL A 251 -11.99 -9.70 -5.88
C VAL A 251 -11.35 -10.58 -6.95
N ARG A 252 -11.91 -10.63 -8.16
CA ARG A 252 -11.30 -11.39 -9.26
C ARG A 252 -9.92 -10.86 -9.66
N ARG A 253 -9.79 -9.54 -9.80
CA ARG A 253 -8.49 -8.91 -10.12
C ARG A 253 -7.44 -9.19 -9.05
N GLU A 254 -7.82 -9.09 -7.79
CA GLU A 254 -6.93 -9.39 -6.67
C GLU A 254 -6.47 -10.86 -6.70
N GLN A 255 -7.42 -11.79 -6.94
CA GLN A 255 -7.09 -13.21 -7.09
C GLN A 255 -6.18 -13.47 -8.28
N GLU A 256 -6.42 -12.82 -9.43
CA GLU A 256 -5.56 -12.94 -10.61
C GLU A 256 -4.14 -12.41 -10.34
N LEU A 257 -4.00 -11.29 -9.63
CA LEU A 257 -2.71 -10.75 -9.22
C LEU A 257 -1.99 -11.72 -8.28
N HIS A 258 -2.68 -12.23 -7.29
CA HIS A 258 -2.11 -13.21 -6.34
C HIS A 258 -1.64 -14.50 -7.03
N VAL A 259 -2.42 -15.02 -7.98
CA VAL A 259 -2.02 -16.21 -8.80
C VAL A 259 -0.77 -15.89 -9.62
N LYS A 260 -0.69 -14.70 -10.24
CA LYS A 260 0.51 -14.28 -10.99
C LYS A 260 1.74 -14.18 -10.10
N GLU A 261 1.62 -13.58 -8.91
CA GLU A 261 2.71 -13.48 -7.95
C GLU A 261 3.19 -14.86 -7.47
N MET A 262 2.25 -15.78 -7.20
CA MET A 262 2.59 -17.16 -6.84
C MET A 262 3.32 -17.88 -7.98
N ALA A 263 2.88 -17.70 -9.22
CA ALA A 263 3.52 -18.29 -10.38
C ALA A 263 4.95 -17.75 -10.59
N ILE A 264 5.17 -16.45 -10.41
CA ILE A 264 6.50 -15.84 -10.48
C ILE A 264 7.41 -16.42 -9.40
N ARG A 265 6.96 -16.52 -8.15
CA ARG A 265 7.71 -17.13 -7.04
C ARG A 265 8.09 -18.58 -7.34
N GLU A 266 7.16 -19.36 -7.87
CA GLU A 266 7.43 -20.75 -8.24
C GLU A 266 8.49 -20.87 -9.35
N VAL A 267 8.46 -19.96 -10.35
CA VAL A 267 9.49 -19.90 -11.39
C VAL A 267 10.88 -19.64 -10.78
N HIS A 268 10.99 -18.66 -9.88
CA HIS A 268 12.26 -18.36 -9.21
C HIS A 268 12.77 -19.55 -8.38
N HIS A 269 11.89 -20.22 -7.64
CA HIS A 269 12.25 -21.44 -6.91
C HIS A 269 12.73 -22.58 -7.83
N ARG A 270 12.09 -22.76 -8.98
CA ARG A 270 12.54 -23.76 -9.97
C ARG A 270 13.86 -23.40 -10.60
N VAL A 271 14.09 -22.13 -10.95
CA VAL A 271 15.37 -21.66 -11.48
C VAL A 271 16.49 -21.94 -10.46
N LYS A 272 16.30 -21.57 -9.18
CA LYS A 272 17.24 -21.89 -8.10
C LYS A 272 17.57 -23.38 -8.03
N ASN A 273 16.53 -24.24 -8.02
CA ASN A 273 16.72 -25.68 -7.91
C ASN A 273 17.48 -26.25 -9.14
N ASN A 274 17.22 -25.73 -10.33
CA ASN A 274 17.94 -26.10 -11.54
C ASN A 274 19.41 -25.68 -11.48
N LEU A 275 19.68 -24.44 -11.03
CA LEU A 275 21.04 -23.93 -10.85
C LEU A 275 21.82 -24.76 -9.83
N GLN A 276 21.21 -25.12 -8.70
CA GLN A 276 21.82 -26.00 -7.70
C GLN A 276 22.13 -27.41 -8.25
N THR A 277 21.25 -27.95 -9.11
CA THR A 277 21.48 -29.24 -9.77
C THR A 277 22.64 -29.13 -10.74
N ILE A 278 22.72 -28.06 -11.55
CA ILE A 278 23.83 -27.82 -12.47
C ILE A 278 25.15 -27.67 -11.69
N ALA A 279 25.17 -26.88 -10.62
CA ALA A 279 26.35 -26.73 -9.75
C ALA A 279 26.83 -28.09 -9.19
N SER A 280 25.88 -28.93 -8.78
CA SER A 280 26.21 -30.27 -8.28
C SER A 280 26.81 -31.18 -9.34
N LEU A 281 26.27 -31.14 -10.57
CA LEU A 281 26.82 -31.91 -11.70
C LEU A 281 28.22 -31.43 -12.11
N LEU A 282 28.43 -30.12 -12.17
CA LEU A 282 29.73 -29.52 -12.46
C LEU A 282 30.78 -29.93 -11.39
N ARG A 283 30.39 -29.90 -10.10
CA ARG A 283 31.24 -30.33 -8.98
C ARG A 283 31.67 -31.81 -9.11
N ILE A 284 30.74 -32.68 -9.55
CA ILE A 284 31.06 -34.10 -9.81
C ILE A 284 32.02 -34.21 -10.98
N GLN A 285 31.87 -33.43 -12.04
CA GLN A 285 32.77 -33.43 -13.20
C GLN A 285 34.18 -32.91 -12.84
N ALA A 286 34.28 -31.83 -12.04
CA ALA A 286 35.53 -31.30 -11.54
C ALA A 286 36.34 -32.38 -10.78
N ARG A 287 35.69 -33.12 -9.88
CA ARG A 287 36.32 -34.22 -9.13
C ARG A 287 36.76 -35.43 -9.99
N ARG A 288 36.14 -35.59 -11.18
CA ARG A 288 36.45 -36.67 -12.12
C ARG A 288 37.46 -36.27 -13.18
N SER A 289 37.78 -34.98 -13.28
CA SER A 289 38.70 -34.46 -14.28
C SER A 289 40.11 -34.97 -13.99
N SER A 290 40.82 -35.39 -15.03
CA SER A 290 42.23 -35.79 -14.94
C SER A 290 43.17 -34.61 -15.24
N SER A 291 42.68 -33.47 -15.62
CA SER A 291 43.41 -32.23 -15.87
C SER A 291 43.12 -31.21 -14.77
N ASP A 292 44.16 -30.74 -14.11
CA ASP A 292 44.03 -29.69 -13.07
C ASP A 292 43.49 -28.36 -13.62
N GLU A 293 43.76 -28.07 -14.86
CA GLU A 293 43.22 -26.88 -15.56
C GLU A 293 41.72 -27.00 -15.79
N ALA A 294 41.26 -28.16 -16.29
CA ALA A 294 39.84 -28.42 -16.48
C ALA A 294 39.09 -28.50 -15.15
N ALA A 295 39.70 -29.04 -14.09
CA ALA A 295 39.09 -29.08 -12.76
C ALA A 295 38.87 -27.66 -12.23
N ARG A 296 39.87 -26.79 -12.31
CA ARG A 296 39.75 -25.36 -11.92
C ARG A 296 38.70 -24.61 -12.71
N ALA A 297 38.65 -24.77 -14.02
CA ALA A 297 37.61 -24.12 -14.85
C ALA A 297 36.17 -24.57 -14.48
N LEU A 298 36.02 -25.85 -14.11
CA LEU A 298 34.73 -26.36 -13.63
C LEU A 298 34.37 -25.86 -12.22
N GLU A 299 35.33 -25.68 -11.33
CA GLU A 299 35.15 -25.09 -9.99
C GLU A 299 34.72 -23.63 -10.09
N GLU A 300 35.36 -22.82 -10.94
CA GLU A 300 34.93 -21.46 -11.26
C GLU A 300 33.49 -21.42 -11.77
N ALA A 301 33.10 -22.31 -12.70
CA ALA A 301 31.75 -22.40 -13.20
C ALA A 301 30.74 -22.73 -12.10
N VAL A 302 31.12 -23.59 -11.11
CA VAL A 302 30.27 -23.91 -9.95
C VAL A 302 30.03 -22.67 -9.08
N GLU A 303 31.06 -21.86 -8.84
CA GLU A 303 30.94 -20.63 -8.03
C GLU A 303 30.02 -19.62 -8.69
N ARG A 304 30.15 -19.41 -10.00
CA ARG A 304 29.28 -18.53 -10.79
C ARG A 304 27.82 -18.98 -10.76
N VAL A 305 27.56 -20.27 -11.01
CA VAL A 305 26.20 -20.83 -10.95
C VAL A 305 25.61 -20.70 -9.54
N SER A 306 26.43 -20.87 -8.50
CA SER A 306 26.00 -20.72 -7.11
C SER A 306 25.65 -19.27 -6.76
N SER A 307 26.42 -18.29 -7.26
CA SER A 307 26.14 -16.86 -7.09
C SER A 307 24.82 -16.47 -7.77
N MET A 308 24.58 -16.95 -8.98
CA MET A 308 23.29 -16.75 -9.68
C MET A 308 22.12 -17.33 -8.89
N ALA A 309 22.27 -18.51 -8.28
CA ALA A 309 21.19 -19.14 -7.51
C ALA A 309 20.79 -18.31 -6.28
N VAL A 310 21.74 -17.67 -5.61
CA VAL A 310 21.46 -16.80 -4.45
C VAL A 310 20.78 -15.51 -4.86
N VAL A 311 21.21 -14.91 -5.98
CA VAL A 311 20.54 -13.73 -6.53
C VAL A 311 19.08 -14.03 -6.87
N HIS A 312 18.80 -15.20 -7.48
CA HIS A 312 17.43 -15.64 -7.74
C HIS A 312 16.61 -15.91 -6.47
N GLU A 313 17.25 -16.35 -5.37
CA GLU A 313 16.57 -16.53 -4.09
C GLU A 313 16.18 -15.20 -3.44
N MET A 314 17.05 -14.21 -3.54
CA MET A 314 16.75 -12.85 -3.03
C MET A 314 15.55 -12.23 -3.78
N LEU A 315 15.43 -12.45 -5.08
CA LEU A 315 14.27 -12.03 -5.87
C LEU A 315 12.98 -12.73 -5.45
N ALA A 316 13.05 -14.03 -5.20
CA ALA A 316 11.88 -14.81 -4.79
C ALA A 316 11.34 -14.40 -3.41
N SER A 317 12.20 -13.84 -2.54
CA SER A 317 11.84 -13.41 -1.18
C SER A 317 11.36 -11.97 -1.09
N SER A 318 11.65 -11.11 -2.06
CA SER A 318 11.14 -9.74 -2.12
C SER A 318 9.74 -9.75 -2.73
N THR A 319 8.73 -9.49 -1.90
CA THR A 319 7.35 -9.21 -2.33
C THR A 319 7.20 -7.79 -2.88
N ASP A 320 8.19 -6.94 -2.68
CA ASP A 320 8.20 -5.55 -3.11
C ASP A 320 8.86 -5.41 -4.48
N GLU A 321 8.31 -4.56 -5.34
CA GLU A 321 8.89 -4.19 -6.63
C GLU A 321 10.27 -3.52 -6.49
N SER A 322 10.66 -3.15 -5.27
CA SER A 322 11.90 -2.43 -4.95
C SER A 322 12.70 -3.12 -3.85
N VAL A 323 14.03 -3.16 -4.01
CA VAL A 323 14.98 -3.85 -3.12
C VAL A 323 16.10 -2.89 -2.69
N ASP A 324 16.57 -3.03 -1.45
CA ASP A 324 17.79 -2.34 -1.00
C ASP A 324 19.03 -2.95 -1.68
N LEU A 325 19.58 -2.22 -2.65
CA LEU A 325 20.75 -2.65 -3.42
C LEU A 325 21.98 -2.86 -2.51
N ALA A 326 22.17 -2.05 -1.49
CA ALA A 326 23.33 -2.19 -0.61
C ALA A 326 23.28 -3.50 0.18
N ALA A 327 22.11 -3.88 0.69
CA ALA A 327 21.89 -5.16 1.36
C ALA A 327 22.11 -6.34 0.40
N ALA A 328 21.61 -6.24 -0.83
CA ALA A 328 21.76 -7.24 -1.87
C ALA A 328 23.24 -7.47 -2.23
N VAL A 329 23.95 -6.39 -2.56
CA VAL A 329 25.38 -6.44 -2.91
C VAL A 329 26.21 -6.97 -1.74
N THR A 330 25.96 -6.51 -0.51
CA THR A 330 26.68 -6.99 0.68
C THR A 330 26.54 -8.50 0.85
N THR A 331 25.34 -9.04 0.69
CA THR A 331 25.07 -10.48 0.83
C THR A 331 25.85 -11.30 -0.20
N VAL A 332 25.86 -10.85 -1.46
CA VAL A 332 26.54 -11.54 -2.57
C VAL A 332 28.07 -11.44 -2.40
N VAL A 333 28.58 -10.26 -2.05
CA VAL A 333 30.01 -10.03 -1.80
C VAL A 333 30.53 -10.90 -0.64
N ASP A 334 29.76 -11.00 0.45
CA ASP A 334 30.10 -11.86 1.59
C ASP A 334 30.14 -13.36 1.22
N MET A 335 29.31 -13.77 0.26
CA MET A 335 29.34 -15.15 -0.23
C MET A 335 30.57 -15.41 -1.10
N VAL A 336 30.88 -14.53 -2.05
CA VAL A 336 32.11 -14.62 -2.87
C VAL A 336 33.35 -14.63 -1.97
N ARG A 337 33.39 -13.77 -0.96
CA ARG A 337 34.47 -13.74 0.04
C ARG A 337 34.67 -15.09 0.71
N ARG A 338 33.59 -15.72 1.20
CA ARG A 338 33.64 -17.02 1.90
C ARG A 338 34.08 -18.15 0.98
N GLY A 339 33.80 -18.08 -0.31
CA GLY A 339 34.22 -19.10 -1.30
C GLY A 339 35.70 -19.01 -1.67
N LEU A 340 36.22 -17.77 -1.81
CA LEU A 340 37.56 -17.53 -2.38
C LEU A 340 38.65 -17.22 -1.37
N THR A 341 38.31 -16.75 -0.16
CA THR A 341 39.31 -16.33 0.83
C THR A 341 39.29 -17.24 2.05
N GLY A 342 40.45 -17.84 2.39
CA GLY A 342 40.60 -18.57 3.66
C GLY A 342 40.60 -17.63 4.87
N ALA A 343 40.38 -18.15 6.07
CA ALA A 343 40.30 -17.38 7.30
C ALA A 343 41.54 -16.52 7.61
N ASP A 344 42.69 -16.88 7.05
CA ASP A 344 43.99 -16.20 7.25
C ASP A 344 44.44 -15.40 6.01
N SER A 345 43.54 -15.15 5.06
CA SER A 345 43.90 -14.37 3.86
C SER A 345 44.15 -12.89 4.21
N GLY A 346 45.23 -12.30 3.71
CA GLY A 346 45.56 -10.89 3.85
C GLY A 346 44.66 -9.94 3.02
N ILE A 347 43.57 -10.47 2.43
CA ILE A 347 42.64 -9.73 1.55
C ILE A 347 41.48 -9.15 2.37
N ARG A 348 41.25 -7.84 2.26
CA ARG A 348 40.13 -7.15 2.89
C ARG A 348 39.11 -6.74 1.82
N ILE A 349 37.84 -7.01 2.07
CA ILE A 349 36.75 -6.63 1.18
C ILE A 349 35.78 -5.75 1.98
N ALA A 350 35.44 -4.57 1.43
CA ALA A 350 34.50 -3.66 2.02
C ALA A 350 33.43 -3.26 1.01
N VAL A 351 32.19 -3.05 1.48
CA VAL A 351 31.10 -2.48 0.71
C VAL A 351 30.73 -1.15 1.36
N ASP A 352 30.80 -0.07 0.59
CA ASP A 352 30.56 1.30 1.05
C ASP A 352 29.46 1.98 0.23
N GLY A 353 28.70 2.89 0.88
CA GLY A 353 27.68 3.70 0.23
C GLY A 353 26.29 3.07 0.35
N THR A 354 25.29 3.87 -0.02
CA THR A 354 23.87 3.49 -0.02
C THR A 354 23.19 4.06 -1.25
N THR A 355 22.24 3.33 -1.78
CA THR A 355 21.44 3.77 -2.94
C THR A 355 19.94 3.87 -2.61
N GLY A 356 19.53 3.41 -1.41
CA GLY A 356 18.14 3.20 -1.08
C GLY A 356 17.49 2.09 -1.92
N LEU A 357 16.19 2.14 -2.04
CA LEU A 357 15.43 1.17 -2.80
C LEU A 357 15.59 1.40 -4.30
N VAL A 358 15.82 0.34 -5.06
CA VAL A 358 15.86 0.32 -6.52
C VAL A 358 14.97 -0.81 -7.05
N PRO A 359 14.50 -0.77 -8.32
CA PRO A 359 13.72 -1.86 -8.90
C PRO A 359 14.44 -3.22 -8.73
N ALA A 360 13.70 -4.26 -8.34
CA ALA A 360 14.25 -5.57 -8.03
C ALA A 360 15.12 -6.15 -9.17
N GLN A 361 14.73 -5.91 -10.42
CA GLN A 361 15.50 -6.33 -11.59
C GLN A 361 16.88 -5.64 -11.65
N VAL A 362 16.93 -4.33 -11.39
CA VAL A 362 18.18 -3.55 -11.36
C VAL A 362 19.09 -4.02 -10.22
N ALA A 363 18.51 -4.22 -9.00
CA ALA A 363 19.25 -4.72 -7.86
C ALA A 363 19.90 -6.07 -8.14
N THR A 364 19.16 -6.97 -8.76
CA THR A 364 19.62 -8.31 -9.15
C THR A 364 20.78 -8.26 -10.11
N SER A 365 20.60 -7.54 -11.19
CA SER A 365 21.62 -7.43 -12.23
C SER A 365 22.89 -6.77 -11.70
N LEU A 366 22.77 -5.73 -10.87
CA LEU A 366 23.93 -5.08 -10.25
C LEU A 366 24.59 -5.96 -9.18
N ALA A 367 23.82 -6.78 -8.43
CA ALA A 367 24.39 -7.74 -7.49
C ALA A 367 25.20 -8.85 -8.21
N LEU A 368 24.73 -9.31 -9.37
CA LEU A 368 25.48 -10.23 -10.22
C LEU A 368 26.78 -9.59 -10.76
N VAL A 369 26.67 -8.35 -11.25
CA VAL A 369 27.85 -7.58 -11.69
C VAL A 369 28.85 -7.41 -10.55
N ALA A 370 28.38 -7.08 -9.33
CA ALA A 370 29.24 -6.98 -8.15
C ALA A 370 29.96 -8.30 -7.84
N ALA A 371 29.24 -9.45 -7.89
CA ALA A 371 29.83 -10.76 -7.70
C ALA A 371 30.98 -11.05 -8.66
N GLU A 372 30.74 -10.85 -9.97
CA GLU A 372 31.74 -11.09 -11.02
C GLU A 372 32.94 -10.15 -10.90
N LEU A 373 32.71 -8.85 -10.62
CA LEU A 373 33.79 -7.89 -10.47
C LEU A 373 34.63 -8.13 -9.21
N VAL A 374 34.02 -8.51 -8.08
CA VAL A 374 34.72 -8.87 -6.85
C VAL A 374 35.49 -10.18 -7.03
N HIS A 375 34.89 -11.17 -7.71
CA HIS A 375 35.56 -12.41 -8.06
C HIS A 375 36.84 -12.13 -8.88
N ASN A 376 36.72 -11.31 -9.94
CA ASN A 376 37.85 -10.92 -10.78
C ASN A 376 38.92 -10.13 -9.98
N ALA A 377 38.51 -9.23 -9.09
CA ALA A 377 39.42 -8.47 -8.25
C ALA A 377 40.22 -9.37 -7.29
N ILE A 378 39.57 -10.42 -6.74
CA ILE A 378 40.25 -11.39 -5.88
C ILE A 378 41.17 -12.26 -6.71
N GLU A 379 40.73 -12.86 -7.80
CA GLU A 379 41.47 -13.85 -8.56
C GLU A 379 42.63 -13.25 -9.36
N HIS A 380 42.41 -12.11 -10.00
CA HIS A 380 43.36 -11.50 -10.93
C HIS A 380 44.04 -10.23 -10.38
N GLY A 381 43.43 -9.57 -9.39
CA GLY A 381 43.98 -8.37 -8.77
C GLY A 381 44.81 -8.72 -7.54
N VAL A 382 44.19 -8.85 -6.38
CA VAL A 382 44.91 -8.98 -5.07
C VAL A 382 45.38 -10.40 -4.77
N GLY A 383 44.77 -11.43 -5.36
CA GLY A 383 45.09 -12.84 -5.09
C GLY A 383 46.52 -13.21 -5.44
N PRO A 384 47.08 -12.87 -6.61
CA PRO A 384 48.51 -13.14 -6.94
C PRO A 384 49.47 -12.48 -5.99
N VAL A 385 49.11 -11.39 -5.32
CA VAL A 385 49.92 -10.67 -4.32
C VAL A 385 49.77 -11.30 -2.92
N GLY A 386 48.66 -12.03 -2.69
CA GLY A 386 48.37 -12.69 -1.41
C GLY A 386 47.80 -11.73 -0.33
N SER A 387 47.72 -10.43 -0.63
CA SER A 387 47.17 -9.43 0.28
C SER A 387 46.73 -8.20 -0.50
N GLY A 388 45.73 -7.49 0.02
CA GLY A 388 45.23 -6.23 -0.62
C GLY A 388 43.82 -5.87 -0.17
N ASN A 389 43.32 -4.79 -0.78
CA ASN A 389 42.00 -4.30 -0.49
C ASN A 389 41.14 -4.34 -1.76
N VAL A 390 39.89 -4.80 -1.61
CA VAL A 390 38.84 -4.69 -2.62
C VAL A 390 37.71 -3.86 -2.02
N THR A 391 37.33 -2.79 -2.68
CA THR A 391 36.27 -1.90 -2.22
C THR A 391 35.15 -1.85 -3.25
N VAL A 392 33.94 -2.16 -2.86
CA VAL A 392 32.73 -2.00 -3.66
C VAL A 392 32.02 -0.73 -3.16
N SER A 393 31.91 0.27 -4.01
CA SER A 393 31.26 1.53 -3.68
C SER A 393 29.96 1.68 -4.47
N LEU A 394 28.89 2.03 -3.75
CA LEU A 394 27.56 2.25 -4.30
C LEU A 394 27.19 3.72 -4.15
N ALA A 395 26.69 4.33 -5.22
CA ALA A 395 26.19 5.69 -5.18
C ALA A 395 24.93 5.83 -6.04
N ARG A 396 24.06 6.77 -5.68
CA ARG A 396 22.86 7.13 -6.42
C ARG A 396 22.80 8.63 -6.61
N ASP A 397 22.47 9.05 -7.80
CA ASP A 397 22.03 10.41 -8.09
C ASP A 397 20.55 10.41 -8.52
N SER A 398 20.03 11.58 -8.94
CA SER A 398 18.62 11.72 -9.33
C SER A 398 18.21 10.88 -10.56
N ARG A 399 19.15 10.39 -11.36
CA ARG A 399 18.89 9.72 -12.65
C ARG A 399 19.64 8.42 -12.84
N SER A 400 20.55 8.08 -11.94
CA SER A 400 21.38 6.90 -12.12
C SER A 400 21.81 6.29 -10.78
N VAL A 401 22.12 5.00 -10.85
CA VAL A 401 22.80 4.24 -9.80
C VAL A 401 24.15 3.80 -10.34
N SER A 402 25.20 3.94 -9.55
CA SER A 402 26.54 3.49 -9.90
C SER A 402 27.07 2.48 -8.90
N LEU A 403 27.72 1.46 -9.44
CA LEU A 403 28.47 0.44 -8.71
C LEU A 403 29.92 0.54 -9.19
N THR A 404 30.85 0.71 -8.26
CA THR A 404 32.29 0.79 -8.54
C THR A 404 33.03 -0.23 -7.71
N VAL A 405 33.81 -1.08 -8.37
CA VAL A 405 34.74 -2.01 -7.72
C VAL A 405 36.17 -1.53 -7.95
N ARG A 406 36.91 -1.41 -6.86
CA ARG A 406 38.30 -0.99 -6.83
C ARG A 406 39.15 -2.06 -6.15
N ASP A 407 40.25 -2.43 -6.75
CA ASP A 407 41.23 -3.32 -6.15
C ASP A 407 42.64 -2.71 -6.16
N SER A 408 43.43 -3.10 -5.14
CA SER A 408 44.83 -2.63 -4.96
C SER A 408 45.87 -3.56 -5.59
N GLY A 409 45.46 -4.48 -6.47
CA GLY A 409 46.34 -5.51 -7.04
C GLY A 409 47.28 -5.00 -8.15
N GLY A 410 47.17 -3.74 -8.55
CA GLY A 410 48.04 -3.13 -9.54
C GLY A 410 47.36 -2.87 -10.89
N ALA A 411 48.14 -2.43 -11.86
CA ALA A 411 47.66 -2.05 -13.18
C ALA A 411 47.29 -3.28 -14.03
N LEU A 412 46.18 -3.16 -14.78
CA LEU A 412 45.88 -4.08 -15.87
C LEU A 412 46.98 -3.99 -16.96
N PRO A 413 47.33 -5.07 -17.66
CA PRO A 413 48.27 -5.02 -18.76
C PRO A 413 47.85 -4.00 -19.81
N GLU A 414 48.82 -3.28 -20.43
CA GLU A 414 48.53 -2.33 -21.51
C GLU A 414 47.81 -2.95 -22.73
N THR A 415 47.93 -4.28 -22.87
CA THR A 415 47.25 -5.08 -23.91
C THR A 415 45.84 -5.50 -23.50
N PHE A 416 45.37 -5.11 -22.33
CA PHE A 416 44.04 -5.47 -21.87
C PHE A 416 42.95 -4.69 -22.60
N HIS A 417 42.21 -5.39 -23.45
CA HIS A 417 41.00 -4.88 -24.10
C HIS A 417 39.82 -5.76 -23.70
N VAL A 418 38.75 -5.17 -23.20
CA VAL A 418 37.51 -5.86 -22.79
C VAL A 418 36.92 -6.71 -23.92
N GLU A 419 37.07 -6.21 -25.18
CA GLU A 419 36.55 -6.89 -26.38
C GLU A 419 37.35 -8.15 -26.79
N SER A 420 38.59 -8.26 -26.35
CA SER A 420 39.48 -9.39 -26.65
C SER A 420 39.73 -10.32 -25.47
N SER A 421 39.18 -9.99 -24.28
CA SER A 421 39.36 -10.84 -23.11
C SER A 421 38.49 -12.09 -23.26
N SER A 422 39.12 -13.24 -23.29
CA SER A 422 38.45 -14.56 -23.33
C SER A 422 37.77 -14.96 -22.01
N HIS A 423 37.73 -14.05 -21.04
CA HIS A 423 37.20 -14.32 -19.70
C HIS A 423 35.67 -14.15 -19.68
N LEU A 424 34.97 -15.23 -19.41
CA LEU A 424 33.51 -15.29 -19.42
C LEU A 424 32.86 -14.27 -18.45
N GLY A 425 33.48 -14.00 -17.29
CA GLY A 425 32.96 -13.06 -16.29
C GLY A 425 32.80 -11.63 -16.79
N LEU A 426 33.83 -11.09 -17.46
CA LEU A 426 33.76 -9.74 -18.02
C LEU A 426 32.77 -9.61 -19.19
N ALA A 427 32.60 -10.69 -19.97
CA ALA A 427 31.57 -10.73 -21.01
C ALA A 427 30.15 -10.67 -20.38
N ILE A 428 29.92 -11.37 -19.26
CA ILE A 428 28.66 -11.28 -18.49
C ILE A 428 28.45 -9.87 -17.97
N VAL A 429 29.49 -9.27 -17.35
CA VAL A 429 29.41 -7.89 -16.82
C VAL A 429 29.04 -6.92 -17.92
N LYS A 430 29.66 -7.02 -19.11
CA LYS A 430 29.36 -6.15 -20.25
C LYS A 430 27.92 -6.33 -20.73
N THR A 431 27.49 -7.58 -20.98
CA THR A 431 26.13 -7.88 -21.45
C THR A 431 25.09 -7.36 -20.45
N VAL A 432 25.26 -7.64 -19.17
CA VAL A 432 24.30 -7.19 -18.14
C VAL A 432 24.30 -5.67 -18.02
N ALA A 433 25.46 -5.02 -18.01
CA ALA A 433 25.55 -3.57 -17.85
C ALA A 433 25.02 -2.81 -19.07
N GLU A 434 25.40 -3.20 -20.28
CA GLU A 434 25.12 -2.45 -21.51
C GLU A 434 23.82 -2.91 -22.19
N ASP A 435 23.59 -4.23 -22.32
CA ASP A 435 22.44 -4.77 -23.05
C ASP A 435 21.19 -4.87 -22.16
N ASP A 436 21.30 -5.42 -20.95
CA ASP A 436 20.15 -5.62 -20.06
C ASP A 436 19.75 -4.34 -19.32
N LEU A 437 20.73 -3.62 -18.74
CA LEU A 437 20.49 -2.44 -17.91
C LEU A 437 20.62 -1.12 -18.68
N ARG A 438 21.03 -1.14 -19.96
CA ARG A 438 21.26 0.06 -20.80
C ARG A 438 22.18 1.08 -20.13
N GLY A 439 23.09 0.59 -19.32
CA GLY A 439 24.04 1.37 -18.57
C GLY A 439 25.36 1.57 -19.33
N THR A 440 26.34 2.07 -18.62
CA THR A 440 27.70 2.27 -19.14
C THR A 440 28.72 1.56 -18.26
N LEU A 441 29.69 0.92 -18.89
CA LEU A 441 30.80 0.25 -18.25
C LEU A 441 32.09 1.02 -18.50
N SER A 442 32.85 1.34 -17.47
CA SER A 442 34.11 2.06 -17.57
C SER A 442 35.22 1.39 -16.81
N PHE A 443 36.44 1.44 -17.38
CA PHE A 443 37.64 0.84 -16.80
C PHE A 443 38.70 1.94 -16.62
N ARG A 444 39.36 1.92 -15.48
CA ARG A 444 40.51 2.76 -15.19
C ARG A 444 41.58 1.90 -14.54
N SER A 445 42.76 1.92 -15.12
CA SER A 445 43.96 1.19 -14.66
C SER A 445 45.05 2.16 -14.25
N GLY A 446 45.75 1.89 -13.17
CA GLY A 446 46.82 2.70 -12.62
C GLY A 446 47.49 2.02 -11.43
N ALA A 447 47.71 2.73 -10.34
CA ALA A 447 48.13 2.14 -9.08
C ALA A 447 47.10 1.15 -8.51
N GLU A 448 45.85 1.34 -8.89
CA GLU A 448 44.67 0.50 -8.57
C GLU A 448 43.88 0.26 -9.85
N THR A 449 43.23 -0.88 -9.93
CA THR A 449 42.21 -1.13 -10.96
C THR A 449 40.85 -0.67 -10.47
N VAL A 450 40.13 0.11 -11.29
CA VAL A 450 38.79 0.63 -10.99
C VAL A 450 37.85 0.30 -12.14
N ILE A 451 36.79 -0.44 -11.85
CA ILE A 451 35.73 -0.78 -12.79
C ILE A 451 34.42 -0.18 -12.27
N SER A 452 33.75 0.60 -13.10
CA SER A 452 32.50 1.24 -12.72
C SER A 452 31.40 0.93 -13.72
N VAL A 453 30.22 0.58 -13.21
CA VAL A 453 28.96 0.41 -13.95
C VAL A 453 28.00 1.49 -13.49
N THR A 454 27.44 2.24 -14.43
CA THR A 454 26.41 3.25 -14.16
C THR A 454 25.16 2.91 -14.95
N VAL A 455 24.04 2.83 -14.26
CA VAL A 455 22.76 2.40 -14.81
C VAL A 455 21.74 3.53 -14.66
N PRO A 456 21.04 3.93 -15.72
CA PRO A 456 19.94 4.87 -15.59
C PRO A 456 18.80 4.25 -14.79
N ILE A 457 18.16 5.06 -13.93
CA ILE A 457 16.93 4.72 -13.22
C ILE A 457 15.90 5.79 -13.54
N ASP A 458 14.72 5.36 -13.96
CA ASP A 458 13.60 6.28 -14.11
C ASP A 458 13.16 6.75 -12.72
N GLU A 459 12.86 8.04 -12.59
CA GLU A 459 12.21 8.56 -11.39
C GLU A 459 10.87 7.82 -11.25
N THR A 460 10.79 6.89 -10.31
CA THR A 460 9.52 6.30 -9.91
C THR A 460 8.79 7.36 -9.08
N ASP A 461 7.63 7.83 -9.57
CA ASP A 461 6.67 8.66 -8.84
C ASP A 461 6.33 8.12 -7.45
#